data_1d8427c3996c8d6defe8a279cc65116c
#
_entry.id   1d8427c3996c8d6defe8a279cc65116c
#
_cell.length_a   1.000
_cell.length_b   1.000
_cell.length_c   1.000
_cell.angle_alpha   90.00
_cell.angle_beta   90.00
_cell.angle_gamma   90.00
#
_symmetry.space_group_name_H-M   'P 1'
#
loop_
_entity.id
_entity.type
_entity.pdbx_description
1 polymer ?
#
loop_
_entity_poly.entity_id
_entity_poly.type
_entity_poly.pdbx_seq_one_letter_code
_entity_poly.pdbx_strand_id
1 'polypeptide(L)'
;MAEVRRFLVRTFGCQMNEHDSERIAAVLAADGMARTEDLDEADVVVLNTCCIRQNADDKLYGHLGQLKSVQERRPNLQIAVGGCLAQKDRELLLERAPHVDAVFGTHNVGRVAALLGLARSSGEPVIEVPDAPGRDEETDFPTAMAVRHDQSHAAWVTIQVGCNNSCAFCIVPAVRGPEVSRPFGELVGELGRLAARGTVEVTLLGQNVNSYGRDLTTKWRGAAAEGADLVRIAGERWAQERPLRARPLFADLLRAIGAVPGIRRVRFTSPHPKDLRPETIAAMAETPAVCEQLHLPLQSGSDRVLQAMRRGYTAERYLSLLADARAAIADLAVTTDIIVGFPGETEEDFERTLEVASLASYDSAYTFIFSPRPGTRAAQMTELYVPPQVVAGRFERLKVVIERSALARNLSRIGLIEQAIVEGPSKKDPEVLSGRTRQGKLVHFAPPEGEDLAPGTFVSVRVEHAAPHHLAGALVSGEQGSGRRVGERIPVVAG
;
A
#
# COMPACT_ATOMS: atom_id res chain seq x y z
N MET A 1 31.90 14.83 -22.43
CA MET A 1 30.69 14.83 -21.56
C MET A 1 30.76 13.56 -20.76
N ALA A 2 30.68 13.63 -19.43
CA ALA A 2 30.58 12.41 -18.62
C ALA A 2 29.29 11.67 -19.04
N GLU A 3 29.36 10.39 -19.24
CA GLU A 3 28.23 9.54 -19.56
C GLU A 3 27.24 9.57 -18.39
N VAL A 4 25.96 9.81 -18.66
CA VAL A 4 24.92 9.88 -17.61
C VAL A 4 24.69 8.46 -17.11
N ARG A 5 24.95 8.23 -15.81
CA ARG A 5 24.70 6.93 -15.18
C ARG A 5 23.22 6.58 -15.21
N ARG A 6 22.92 5.31 -15.37
CA ARG A 6 21.55 4.79 -15.42
C ARG A 6 21.24 3.94 -14.20
N PHE A 7 20.01 4.05 -13.69
CA PHE A 7 19.56 3.26 -12.55
C PHE A 7 18.31 2.44 -12.86
N LEU A 8 18.23 1.28 -12.25
CA LEU A 8 17.07 0.40 -12.24
C LEU A 8 16.60 0.18 -10.81
N VAL A 9 15.31 0.40 -10.53
CA VAL A 9 14.71 0.07 -9.24
C VAL A 9 13.76 -1.10 -9.40
N ARG A 10 13.93 -2.15 -8.61
CA ARG A 10 13.03 -3.30 -8.54
C ARG A 10 12.40 -3.40 -7.16
N THR A 11 11.07 -3.51 -7.13
CA THR A 11 10.28 -3.59 -5.89
C THR A 11 9.80 -5.02 -5.66
N PHE A 12 9.99 -5.49 -4.43
CA PHE A 12 9.45 -6.77 -3.97
C PHE A 12 8.62 -6.51 -2.71
N GLY A 13 7.29 -6.48 -2.82
CA GLY A 13 6.51 -6.30 -1.61
C GLY A 13 5.10 -5.75 -1.75
N CYS A 14 4.80 -4.75 -0.97
CA CYS A 14 3.49 -4.11 -0.86
C CYS A 14 3.52 -2.69 -1.44
N GLN A 15 2.34 -2.06 -1.48
CA GLN A 15 2.16 -0.70 -1.99
C GLN A 15 3.06 0.35 -1.31
N MET A 16 3.37 0.16 -0.01
CA MET A 16 4.32 1.03 0.68
C MET A 16 5.73 0.95 0.09
N ASN A 17 6.18 -0.27 -0.30
CA ASN A 17 7.47 -0.43 -0.97
C ASN A 17 7.45 0.15 -2.39
N GLU A 18 6.33 0.06 -3.10
CA GLU A 18 6.19 0.72 -4.42
C GLU A 18 6.37 2.24 -4.28
N HIS A 19 5.68 2.85 -3.33
CA HIS A 19 5.85 4.28 -3.06
C HIS A 19 7.27 4.64 -2.56
N ASP A 20 7.89 3.80 -1.72
CA ASP A 20 9.28 3.99 -1.33
C ASP A 20 10.21 3.90 -2.56
N SER A 21 9.91 3.03 -3.54
CA SER A 21 10.67 2.92 -4.80
C SER A 21 10.52 4.15 -5.70
N GLU A 22 9.34 4.76 -5.77
CA GLU A 22 9.14 6.04 -6.46
C GLU A 22 10.00 7.14 -5.83
N ARG A 23 10.11 7.16 -4.49
CA ARG A 23 10.98 8.09 -3.75
C ARG A 23 12.46 7.82 -4.03
N ILE A 24 12.89 6.56 -4.01
CA ILE A 24 14.27 6.15 -4.39
C ILE A 24 14.58 6.64 -5.80
N ALA A 25 13.69 6.40 -6.76
CA ALA A 25 13.87 6.82 -8.15
C ALA A 25 13.99 8.36 -8.26
N ALA A 26 13.17 9.10 -7.50
CA ALA A 26 13.24 10.57 -7.47
C ALA A 26 14.57 11.09 -6.92
N VAL A 27 15.14 10.45 -5.86
CA VAL A 27 16.45 10.80 -5.30
C VAL A 27 17.57 10.57 -6.31
N LEU A 28 17.58 9.39 -6.96
CA LEU A 28 18.62 9.06 -7.94
C LEU A 28 18.53 9.97 -9.18
N ALA A 29 17.32 10.30 -9.62
CA ALA A 29 17.12 11.25 -10.72
C ALA A 29 17.57 12.68 -10.35
N ALA A 30 17.35 13.12 -9.11
CA ALA A 30 17.82 14.41 -8.61
C ALA A 30 19.36 14.47 -8.51
N ASP A 31 20.02 13.32 -8.30
CA ASP A 31 21.48 13.16 -8.35
C ASP A 31 22.04 13.10 -9.78
N GLY A 32 21.21 13.30 -10.80
CA GLY A 32 21.61 13.35 -12.21
C GLY A 32 21.63 12.02 -12.93
N MET A 33 21.11 10.94 -12.35
CA MET A 33 21.02 9.62 -13.00
C MET A 33 19.75 9.52 -13.87
N ALA A 34 19.80 8.75 -14.95
CA ALA A 34 18.65 8.42 -15.78
C ALA A 34 18.06 7.06 -15.41
N ARG A 35 16.71 6.96 -15.38
CA ARG A 35 16.04 5.67 -15.15
C ARG A 35 16.13 4.79 -16.39
N THR A 36 16.33 3.51 -16.20
CA THR A 36 16.19 2.45 -17.21
C THR A 36 15.37 1.29 -16.67
N GLU A 37 14.75 0.53 -17.55
CA GLU A 37 14.09 -0.75 -17.22
C GLU A 37 14.98 -1.95 -17.67
N ASP A 38 16.06 -1.68 -18.38
CA ASP A 38 16.98 -2.69 -18.87
C ASP A 38 18.17 -2.86 -17.90
N LEU A 39 18.34 -4.10 -17.41
CA LEU A 39 19.43 -4.44 -16.51
C LEU A 39 20.81 -4.29 -17.21
N ASP A 40 20.88 -4.54 -18.50
CA ASP A 40 22.15 -4.47 -19.24
C ASP A 40 22.62 -3.02 -19.45
N GLU A 41 21.73 -2.05 -19.36
CA GLU A 41 22.04 -0.62 -19.40
C GLU A 41 22.26 0.03 -18.02
N ALA A 42 21.87 -0.66 -16.93
CA ALA A 42 21.91 -0.08 -15.60
C ALA A 42 23.34 -0.04 -15.02
N ASP A 43 23.76 1.10 -14.50
CA ASP A 43 24.98 1.27 -13.71
C ASP A 43 24.73 1.11 -12.22
N VAL A 44 23.44 1.24 -11.81
CA VAL A 44 22.98 1.09 -10.44
C VAL A 44 21.70 0.25 -10.44
N VAL A 45 21.68 -0.79 -9.62
CA VAL A 45 20.46 -1.57 -9.36
C VAL A 45 20.06 -1.42 -7.89
N VAL A 46 18.85 -0.94 -7.63
CA VAL A 46 18.30 -0.85 -6.29
C VAL A 46 17.18 -1.86 -6.13
N LEU A 47 17.31 -2.74 -5.14
CA LEU A 47 16.29 -3.72 -4.76
C LEU A 47 15.58 -3.22 -3.50
N ASN A 48 14.33 -2.81 -3.62
CA ASN A 48 13.50 -2.38 -2.49
C ASN A 48 12.57 -3.51 -2.05
N THR A 49 12.69 -3.93 -0.79
CA THR A 49 12.10 -5.20 -0.36
C THR A 49 11.24 -5.10 0.89
N CYS A 50 10.20 -5.94 0.91
CA CYS A 50 9.31 -6.14 2.04
C CYS A 50 9.78 -7.32 2.90
N CYS A 51 9.56 -7.27 4.21
CA CYS A 51 9.80 -8.39 5.13
C CYS A 51 8.51 -9.07 5.62
N ILE A 52 7.35 -8.73 5.04
CA ILE A 52 6.04 -9.26 5.49
C ILE A 52 5.73 -10.62 4.83
N ARG A 53 6.29 -10.90 3.64
CA ARG A 53 6.00 -12.11 2.86
C ARG A 53 7.28 -12.91 2.64
N GLN A 54 7.30 -14.19 3.04
CA GLN A 54 8.46 -15.09 2.82
C GLN A 54 8.91 -15.12 1.37
N ASN A 55 7.95 -15.20 0.44
CA ASN A 55 8.26 -15.18 -1.00
C ASN A 55 8.99 -13.90 -1.46
N ALA A 56 8.94 -12.79 -0.70
CA ALA A 56 9.69 -11.59 -1.02
C ALA A 56 11.17 -11.74 -0.62
N ASP A 57 11.43 -12.36 0.53
CA ASP A 57 12.77 -12.68 1.01
C ASP A 57 13.47 -13.64 0.01
N ASP A 58 12.79 -14.74 -0.36
CA ASP A 58 13.33 -15.75 -1.30
C ASP A 58 13.60 -15.14 -2.68
N LYS A 59 12.70 -14.29 -3.19
CA LYS A 59 12.89 -13.58 -4.45
C LYS A 59 14.06 -12.61 -4.41
N LEU A 60 14.25 -11.88 -3.31
CA LEU A 60 15.39 -10.98 -3.16
C LEU A 60 16.71 -11.72 -3.31
N TYR A 61 16.92 -12.78 -2.49
CA TYR A 61 18.17 -13.54 -2.52
C TYR A 61 18.38 -14.24 -3.85
N GLY A 62 17.32 -14.70 -4.52
CA GLY A 62 17.39 -15.22 -5.89
C GLY A 62 17.88 -14.17 -6.89
N HIS A 63 17.35 -12.95 -6.82
CA HIS A 63 17.82 -11.84 -7.67
C HIS A 63 19.25 -11.39 -7.35
N LEU A 64 19.62 -11.33 -6.06
CA LEU A 64 21.00 -11.03 -5.68
C LEU A 64 21.98 -12.06 -6.24
N GLY A 65 21.63 -13.35 -6.24
CA GLY A 65 22.44 -14.38 -6.88
C GLY A 65 22.62 -14.18 -8.39
N GLN A 66 21.58 -13.73 -9.10
CA GLN A 66 21.66 -13.37 -10.52
C GLN A 66 22.54 -12.12 -10.73
N LEU A 67 22.35 -11.09 -9.93
CA LEU A 67 23.12 -9.84 -10.01
C LEU A 67 24.61 -10.05 -9.75
N LYS A 68 24.99 -11.01 -8.91
CA LYS A 68 26.39 -11.39 -8.71
C LYS A 68 27.08 -11.76 -10.02
N SER A 69 26.44 -12.62 -10.82
CA SER A 69 26.99 -13.04 -12.12
C SER A 69 27.03 -11.89 -13.15
N VAL A 70 26.12 -10.90 -13.02
CA VAL A 70 26.16 -9.69 -13.86
C VAL A 70 27.32 -8.79 -13.43
N GLN A 71 27.49 -8.57 -12.12
CA GLN A 71 28.55 -7.73 -11.57
C GLN A 71 29.95 -8.30 -11.84
N GLU A 72 30.14 -9.62 -11.83
CA GLU A 72 31.39 -10.27 -12.23
C GLU A 72 31.81 -9.93 -13.68
N ARG A 73 30.84 -9.72 -14.59
CA ARG A 73 31.06 -9.30 -15.98
C ARG A 73 31.12 -7.77 -16.12
N ARG A 74 30.51 -7.03 -15.19
CA ARG A 74 30.42 -5.58 -15.17
C ARG A 74 30.82 -5.05 -13.79
N PRO A 75 32.12 -4.99 -13.47
CA PRO A 75 32.63 -4.64 -12.13
C PRO A 75 32.23 -3.26 -11.62
N ASN A 76 31.80 -2.36 -12.51
CA ASN A 76 31.33 -1.01 -12.16
C ASN A 76 29.83 -0.95 -11.82
N LEU A 77 29.08 -2.07 -11.96
CA LEU A 77 27.68 -2.15 -11.55
C LEU A 77 27.58 -2.06 -10.03
N GLN A 78 26.85 -1.07 -9.53
CA GLN A 78 26.56 -0.95 -8.10
C GLN A 78 25.20 -1.56 -7.74
N ILE A 79 25.16 -2.28 -6.64
CA ILE A 79 23.95 -2.95 -6.14
C ILE A 79 23.62 -2.38 -4.75
N ALA A 80 22.42 -1.82 -4.61
CA ALA A 80 21.91 -1.38 -3.33
C ALA A 80 20.67 -2.16 -2.91
N VAL A 81 20.52 -2.44 -1.62
CA VAL A 81 19.34 -3.09 -1.04
C VAL A 81 18.72 -2.18 0.00
N GLY A 82 17.42 -1.89 -0.16
CA GLY A 82 16.67 -1.04 0.74
C GLY A 82 15.35 -1.65 1.21
N GLY A 83 14.67 -0.93 2.10
CA GLY A 83 13.32 -1.27 2.55
C GLY A 83 13.26 -2.10 3.84
N CYS A 84 12.10 -2.70 4.10
CA CYS A 84 11.84 -3.38 5.39
C CYS A 84 12.72 -4.59 5.66
N LEU A 85 13.16 -5.31 4.61
CA LEU A 85 14.08 -6.44 4.80
C LEU A 85 15.48 -5.95 5.16
N ALA A 86 15.98 -4.90 4.50
CA ALA A 86 17.25 -4.29 4.86
C ALA A 86 17.24 -3.77 6.31
N GLN A 87 16.10 -3.18 6.73
CA GLN A 87 15.90 -2.73 8.11
C GLN A 87 15.93 -3.90 9.12
N LYS A 88 15.45 -5.07 8.73
CA LYS A 88 15.40 -6.28 9.58
C LYS A 88 16.75 -7.01 9.63
N ASP A 89 17.36 -7.26 8.46
CA ASP A 89 18.50 -8.19 8.31
C ASP A 89 19.86 -7.50 8.45
N ARG A 90 19.96 -6.21 8.15
CA ARG A 90 21.18 -5.38 8.35
C ARG A 90 22.47 -6.06 7.83
N GLU A 91 23.41 -6.31 8.76
CA GLU A 91 24.70 -6.96 8.48
C GLU A 91 24.55 -8.35 7.89
N LEU A 92 23.52 -9.13 8.31
CA LEU A 92 23.26 -10.47 7.79
C LEU A 92 23.05 -10.46 6.25
N LEU A 93 22.57 -9.33 5.70
CA LEU A 93 22.39 -9.18 4.27
C LEU A 93 23.74 -9.22 3.54
N LEU A 94 24.78 -8.54 4.04
CA LEU A 94 26.13 -8.59 3.47
C LEU A 94 26.82 -9.93 3.71
N GLU A 95 26.56 -10.61 4.82
CA GLU A 95 27.06 -11.97 5.05
C GLU A 95 26.55 -12.93 3.96
N ARG A 96 25.28 -12.81 3.56
CA ARG A 96 24.64 -13.65 2.54
C ARG A 96 24.90 -13.19 1.10
N ALA A 97 25.13 -11.89 0.92
CA ALA A 97 25.34 -11.26 -0.39
C ALA A 97 26.46 -10.20 -0.31
N PRO A 98 27.74 -10.64 -0.19
CA PRO A 98 28.88 -9.74 0.00
C PRO A 98 29.18 -8.85 -1.21
N HIS A 99 28.50 -9.04 -2.32
CA HIS A 99 28.60 -8.25 -3.54
C HIS A 99 27.63 -7.05 -3.57
N VAL A 100 26.87 -6.82 -2.49
CA VAL A 100 26.02 -5.62 -2.32
C VAL A 100 26.88 -4.45 -1.85
N ASP A 101 26.77 -3.31 -2.56
CA ASP A 101 27.56 -2.11 -2.28
C ASP A 101 26.95 -1.22 -1.19
N ALA A 102 25.61 -1.18 -1.11
CA ALA A 102 24.93 -0.33 -0.14
C ALA A 102 23.68 -1.00 0.46
N VAL A 103 23.52 -0.90 1.78
CA VAL A 103 22.33 -1.36 2.52
C VAL A 103 21.75 -0.19 3.29
N PHE A 104 20.46 0.11 3.09
CA PHE A 104 19.79 1.24 3.76
C PHE A 104 18.41 0.88 4.29
N GLY A 105 18.05 1.45 5.43
CA GLY A 105 16.79 1.21 6.10
C GLY A 105 15.62 2.00 5.51
N THR A 106 14.42 1.77 6.07
CA THR A 106 13.18 2.45 5.67
C THR A 106 13.18 3.94 6.01
N HIS A 107 14.00 4.38 6.95
CA HIS A 107 14.07 5.77 7.43
C HIS A 107 15.05 6.64 6.65
N ASN A 108 15.96 6.06 5.90
CA ASN A 108 17.00 6.79 5.17
C ASN A 108 17.00 6.56 3.66
N VAL A 109 15.84 6.28 3.09
CA VAL A 109 15.60 6.21 1.63
C VAL A 109 16.17 7.44 0.90
N GLY A 110 16.07 8.64 1.49
CA GLY A 110 16.60 9.88 0.94
C GLY A 110 18.11 9.95 0.78
N ARG A 111 18.85 9.03 1.37
CA ARG A 111 20.31 9.00 1.34
C ARG A 111 20.91 8.03 0.33
N VAL A 112 20.07 7.30 -0.41
CA VAL A 112 20.54 6.24 -1.31
C VAL A 112 21.63 6.69 -2.29
N ALA A 113 21.52 7.87 -2.90
CA ALA A 113 22.52 8.40 -3.81
C ALA A 113 23.86 8.68 -3.09
N ALA A 114 23.80 9.27 -1.90
CA ALA A 114 25.01 9.53 -1.09
C ALA A 114 25.69 8.23 -0.64
N LEU A 115 24.92 7.21 -0.24
CA LEU A 115 25.46 5.91 0.17
C LEU A 115 26.15 5.18 -0.98
N LEU A 116 25.55 5.20 -2.17
CA LEU A 116 26.16 4.67 -3.39
C LEU A 116 27.47 5.43 -3.75
N GLY A 117 27.47 6.76 -3.55
CA GLY A 117 28.66 7.60 -3.73
C GLY A 117 29.77 7.22 -2.75
N LEU A 118 29.45 7.01 -1.47
CA LEU A 118 30.38 6.57 -0.45
C LEU A 118 30.97 5.18 -0.76
N ALA A 119 30.14 4.20 -1.07
CA ALA A 119 30.56 2.84 -1.40
C ALA A 119 31.53 2.86 -2.61
N ARG A 120 31.21 3.66 -3.65
CA ARG A 120 32.08 3.78 -4.82
C ARG A 120 33.43 4.44 -4.51
N SER A 121 33.46 5.43 -3.61
CA SER A 121 34.71 6.16 -3.28
C SER A 121 35.59 5.37 -2.31
N SER A 122 35.01 4.60 -1.38
CA SER A 122 35.75 3.76 -0.42
C SER A 122 36.18 2.41 -1.01
N GLY A 123 35.44 1.89 -1.98
CA GLY A 123 35.60 0.50 -2.44
C GLY A 123 35.06 -0.55 -1.44
N GLU A 124 34.39 -0.10 -0.36
CA GLU A 124 33.86 -0.95 0.70
C GLU A 124 32.35 -0.84 0.76
N PRO A 125 31.60 -1.94 1.13
CA PRO A 125 30.18 -1.89 1.33
C PRO A 125 29.78 -0.90 2.43
N VAL A 126 28.68 -0.18 2.23
CA VAL A 126 28.16 0.78 3.19
C VAL A 126 26.81 0.31 3.75
N ILE A 127 26.72 0.19 5.07
CA ILE A 127 25.46 -0.08 5.78
C ILE A 127 25.04 1.17 6.53
N GLU A 128 23.84 1.67 6.24
CA GLU A 128 23.21 2.73 7.02
C GLU A 128 21.78 2.37 7.33
N VAL A 129 21.58 1.66 8.43
CA VAL A 129 20.30 1.18 8.90
C VAL A 129 20.11 1.64 10.35
N PRO A 130 19.63 2.87 10.57
CA PRO A 130 19.37 3.37 11.92
C PRO A 130 18.29 2.51 12.58
N ASP A 131 18.33 2.41 13.90
CA ASP A 131 17.26 1.80 14.67
C ASP A 131 15.95 2.54 14.41
N ALA A 132 14.84 1.80 14.41
CA ALA A 132 13.54 2.44 14.37
C ALA A 132 13.42 3.35 15.63
N PRO A 133 12.97 4.62 15.47
CA PRO A 133 12.85 5.52 16.61
C PRO A 133 11.96 4.93 17.70
N GLY A 134 12.29 5.19 18.95
CA GLY A 134 11.48 4.81 20.10
C GLY A 134 10.12 5.50 20.10
N ARG A 135 9.15 4.96 20.85
CA ARG A 135 7.81 5.57 20.93
C ARG A 135 7.81 6.98 21.52
N ASP A 136 8.81 7.30 22.31
CA ASP A 136 8.96 8.58 23.00
C ASP A 136 9.92 9.54 22.29
N GLU A 137 10.54 9.11 21.19
CA GLU A 137 11.40 9.96 20.37
C GLU A 137 10.54 10.82 19.43
N GLU A 138 10.78 12.15 19.44
CA GLU A 138 10.19 13.05 18.48
C GLU A 138 10.79 12.79 17.09
N THR A 139 9.99 12.16 16.25
CA THR A 139 10.35 11.92 14.85
C THR A 139 9.47 12.77 13.96
N ASP A 140 10.09 13.60 13.17
CA ASP A 140 9.42 14.27 12.06
C ASP A 140 9.16 13.25 10.95
N PHE A 141 8.02 13.41 10.29
CA PHE A 141 7.74 12.64 9.09
C PHE A 141 8.90 12.85 8.10
N PRO A 142 9.48 11.78 7.50
CA PRO A 142 10.53 11.94 6.51
C PRO A 142 10.06 12.92 5.43
N THR A 143 10.63 14.12 5.43
CA THR A 143 10.20 15.28 4.64
C THR A 143 9.92 14.92 3.20
N ALA A 144 8.93 15.59 2.65
CA ALA A 144 8.41 15.41 1.31
C ALA A 144 9.51 15.55 0.25
N MET A 145 10.12 14.43 -0.12
CA MET A 145 10.88 14.37 -1.35
C MET A 145 9.86 14.38 -2.48
N ALA A 146 10.13 15.17 -3.52
CA ALA A 146 9.30 15.18 -4.71
C ALA A 146 9.18 13.74 -5.23
N VAL A 147 7.98 13.19 -5.17
CA VAL A 147 7.70 11.84 -5.70
C VAL A 147 7.36 12.01 -7.17
N ARG A 148 8.02 11.25 -8.03
CA ARG A 148 7.63 11.12 -9.43
C ARG A 148 6.77 9.87 -9.52
N HIS A 149 5.45 10.06 -9.61
CA HIS A 149 4.52 8.94 -9.79
C HIS A 149 4.69 8.32 -11.16
N ASP A 150 4.78 7.00 -11.20
CA ASP A 150 4.94 6.23 -12.43
C ASP A 150 3.69 6.33 -13.33
N GLN A 151 2.50 6.50 -12.73
CA GLN A 151 1.25 6.68 -13.43
C GLN A 151 0.76 8.13 -13.30
N SER A 152 0.47 8.78 -14.42
CA SER A 152 0.01 10.17 -14.41
C SER A 152 -1.43 10.32 -13.87
N HIS A 153 -2.29 9.32 -14.06
CA HIS A 153 -3.71 9.37 -13.68
C HIS A 153 -4.00 8.85 -12.26
N ALA A 154 -3.09 8.08 -11.67
CA ALA A 154 -3.25 7.52 -10.33
C ALA A 154 -1.98 7.75 -9.49
N ALA A 155 -2.15 8.00 -8.19
CA ALA A 155 -1.05 8.23 -7.29
C ALA A 155 -1.25 7.52 -5.95
N TRP A 156 -0.14 7.05 -5.38
CA TRP A 156 -0.08 6.53 -4.03
C TRP A 156 0.44 7.63 -3.11
N VAL A 157 -0.27 7.88 -2.03
CA VAL A 157 0.06 8.97 -1.10
C VAL A 157 0.19 8.42 0.31
N THR A 158 1.40 8.37 0.81
CA THR A 158 1.64 7.99 2.21
C THR A 158 1.17 9.11 3.12
N ILE A 159 0.16 8.80 3.95
CA ILE A 159 -0.38 9.75 4.93
C ILE A 159 0.26 9.58 6.31
N GLN A 160 0.82 8.39 6.56
CA GLN A 160 1.37 8.00 7.87
C GLN A 160 2.36 6.86 7.68
N VAL A 161 3.41 6.81 8.50
CA VAL A 161 4.36 5.69 8.61
C VAL A 161 4.35 5.14 10.02
N GLY A 162 4.78 3.87 10.18
CA GLY A 162 4.84 3.20 11.47
C GLY A 162 3.46 2.76 12.00
N CYS A 163 3.46 2.05 13.13
CA CYS A 163 2.24 1.53 13.74
C CYS A 163 2.41 1.32 15.24
N ASN A 164 1.46 1.85 16.03
CA ASN A 164 1.43 1.70 17.48
C ASN A 164 0.71 0.43 17.97
N ASN A 165 0.16 -0.38 17.06
CA ASN A 165 -0.45 -1.66 17.42
C ASN A 165 0.63 -2.71 17.77
N SER A 166 0.30 -3.62 18.68
CA SER A 166 1.18 -4.69 19.17
C SER A 166 0.76 -6.08 18.69
N CYS A 167 0.32 -6.19 17.42
CA CYS A 167 -0.11 -7.46 16.84
C CYS A 167 1.01 -8.50 16.92
N ALA A 168 0.72 -9.69 17.46
CA ALA A 168 1.74 -10.68 17.85
C ALA A 168 2.58 -11.22 16.67
N PHE A 169 2.08 -11.15 15.46
CA PHE A 169 2.74 -11.65 14.23
C PHE A 169 3.40 -10.55 13.39
N CYS A 170 3.20 -9.27 13.77
CA CYS A 170 3.57 -8.15 12.91
C CYS A 170 4.92 -7.55 13.28
N ILE A 171 5.81 -7.46 12.30
CA ILE A 171 7.15 -6.88 12.44
C ILE A 171 7.18 -5.34 12.20
N VAL A 172 6.09 -4.76 11.72
CA VAL A 172 6.03 -3.34 11.31
C VAL A 172 6.54 -2.37 12.37
N PRO A 173 6.16 -2.47 13.66
CA PRO A 173 6.70 -1.55 14.67
C PRO A 173 8.23 -1.60 14.81
N ALA A 174 8.85 -2.76 14.58
CA ALA A 174 10.31 -2.91 14.66
C ALA A 174 11.05 -2.38 13.43
N VAL A 175 10.40 -2.33 12.25
CA VAL A 175 11.06 -1.93 11.00
C VAL A 175 10.63 -0.56 10.48
N ARG A 176 9.49 -0.03 10.94
CA ARG A 176 8.97 1.29 10.53
C ARG A 176 8.73 2.25 11.70
N GLY A 177 8.93 1.78 12.94
CA GLY A 177 8.79 2.59 14.15
C GLY A 177 7.34 2.89 14.55
N PRO A 178 7.15 3.87 15.46
CA PRO A 178 5.86 4.34 15.91
C PRO A 178 5.09 5.07 14.81
N GLU A 179 3.79 5.30 15.05
CA GLU A 179 2.95 6.08 14.15
C GLU A 179 3.45 7.53 14.09
N VAL A 180 3.74 7.99 12.87
CA VAL A 180 4.06 9.39 12.54
C VAL A 180 3.19 9.80 11.37
N SER A 181 2.25 10.70 11.63
CA SER A 181 1.32 11.24 10.62
C SER A 181 1.90 12.47 9.94
N ARG A 182 1.68 12.58 8.64
CA ARG A 182 2.00 13.80 7.91
C ARG A 182 1.05 14.94 8.29
N PRO A 183 1.52 16.19 8.34
CA PRO A 183 0.67 17.34 8.56
C PRO A 183 -0.48 17.41 7.55
N PHE A 184 -1.69 17.69 8.05
CA PHE A 184 -2.93 17.66 7.27
C PHE A 184 -2.90 18.55 6.04
N GLY A 185 -2.48 19.81 6.20
CA GLY A 185 -2.42 20.78 5.11
C GLY A 185 -1.37 20.44 4.04
N GLU A 186 -0.28 19.75 4.43
CA GLU A 186 0.73 19.28 3.46
C GLU A 186 0.15 18.22 2.52
N LEU A 187 -0.64 17.29 3.08
CA LEU A 187 -1.34 16.27 2.28
C LEU A 187 -2.34 16.88 1.32
N VAL A 188 -3.20 17.79 1.80
CA VAL A 188 -4.18 18.46 0.94
C VAL A 188 -3.48 19.27 -0.15
N GLY A 189 -2.39 19.98 0.18
CA GLY A 189 -1.60 20.73 -0.79
C GLY A 189 -0.92 19.84 -1.83
N GLU A 190 -0.38 18.67 -1.43
CA GLU A 190 0.18 17.70 -2.37
C GLU A 190 -0.87 17.17 -3.34
N LEU A 191 -2.05 16.81 -2.82
CA LEU A 191 -3.14 16.30 -3.64
C LEU A 191 -3.66 17.35 -4.63
N GLY A 192 -3.68 18.62 -4.25
CA GLY A 192 -3.96 19.72 -5.17
C GLY A 192 -2.93 19.79 -6.31
N ARG A 193 -1.64 19.63 -6.02
CA ARG A 193 -0.58 19.59 -7.04
C ARG A 193 -0.69 18.36 -7.95
N LEU A 194 -1.03 17.20 -7.41
CA LEU A 194 -1.25 15.98 -8.18
C LEU A 194 -2.46 16.13 -9.12
N ALA A 195 -3.57 16.62 -8.62
CA ALA A 195 -4.77 16.91 -9.42
C ALA A 195 -4.48 17.89 -10.57
N ALA A 196 -3.71 18.96 -10.31
CA ALA A 196 -3.30 19.92 -11.33
C ALA A 196 -2.41 19.30 -12.43
N ARG A 197 -1.77 18.15 -12.16
CA ARG A 197 -0.97 17.37 -13.13
C ARG A 197 -1.76 16.27 -13.84
N GLY A 198 -3.07 16.15 -13.54
CA GLY A 198 -3.96 15.19 -14.19
C GLY A 198 -4.23 13.91 -13.39
N THR A 199 -3.75 13.80 -12.14
CA THR A 199 -4.10 12.67 -11.26
C THR A 199 -5.57 12.75 -10.90
N VAL A 200 -6.31 11.68 -11.17
CA VAL A 200 -7.76 11.58 -10.92
C VAL A 200 -8.11 10.55 -9.83
N GLU A 201 -7.25 9.59 -9.57
CA GLU A 201 -7.40 8.61 -8.50
C GLU A 201 -6.20 8.67 -7.53
N VAL A 202 -6.49 8.66 -6.22
CA VAL A 202 -5.45 8.58 -5.19
C VAL A 202 -5.74 7.44 -4.23
N THR A 203 -4.68 6.73 -3.83
CA THR A 203 -4.76 5.70 -2.80
C THR A 203 -3.93 6.12 -1.59
N LEU A 204 -4.60 6.29 -0.45
CA LEU A 204 -3.95 6.68 0.80
C LEU A 204 -3.28 5.48 1.44
N LEU A 205 -2.00 5.61 1.76
CA LEU A 205 -1.16 4.55 2.32
C LEU A 205 -0.77 4.84 3.76
N GLY A 206 -0.74 3.78 4.56
CA GLY A 206 -0.26 3.76 5.94
C GLY A 206 -0.27 2.34 6.48
N GLN A 207 0.19 2.12 7.69
CA GLN A 207 0.14 0.81 8.36
C GLN A 207 -1.12 0.63 9.23
N ASN A 208 -1.81 1.73 9.53
CA ASN A 208 -3.11 1.79 10.22
C ASN A 208 -3.77 3.14 9.86
N VAL A 209 -4.23 3.29 8.62
CA VAL A 209 -4.69 4.60 8.09
C VAL A 209 -5.81 5.23 8.90
N ASN A 210 -6.67 4.44 9.52
CA ASN A 210 -7.79 4.96 10.32
C ASN A 210 -7.40 5.44 11.73
N SER A 211 -6.10 5.35 12.11
CA SER A 211 -5.54 6.06 13.26
C SER A 211 -4.88 7.40 12.88
N TYR A 212 -4.78 7.73 11.57
CA TYR A 212 -4.12 8.94 11.08
C TYR A 212 -4.49 10.19 11.88
N GLY A 213 -3.48 10.97 12.24
CA GLY A 213 -3.62 12.24 12.95
C GLY A 213 -3.87 12.11 14.45
N ARG A 214 -3.90 10.90 15.03
CA ARG A 214 -4.01 10.72 16.48
C ARG A 214 -2.80 11.27 17.21
N ASP A 215 -1.61 11.06 16.69
CA ASP A 215 -0.35 11.62 17.17
C ASP A 215 -0.36 13.15 17.09
N LEU A 216 -0.78 13.72 15.95
CA LEU A 216 -0.91 15.16 15.75
C LEU A 216 -1.86 15.79 16.79
N THR A 217 -3.06 15.23 16.95
CA THR A 217 -4.03 15.73 17.91
C THR A 217 -3.62 15.51 19.38
N THR A 218 -2.79 14.50 19.66
CA THR A 218 -2.22 14.26 20.99
C THR A 218 -1.16 15.30 21.32
N LYS A 219 -0.21 15.54 20.40
CA LYS A 219 0.89 16.48 20.55
C LYS A 219 0.37 17.92 20.72
N TRP A 220 -0.58 18.31 19.89
CA TRP A 220 -1.09 19.68 19.84
C TRP A 220 -2.30 19.96 20.72
N ARG A 221 -2.76 18.97 21.48
CA ARG A 221 -3.83 19.15 22.46
C ARG A 221 -3.35 20.07 23.59
N GLY A 222 -4.02 21.22 23.75
CA GLY A 222 -3.68 22.19 24.79
C GLY A 222 -2.42 23.02 24.52
N ALA A 223 -1.79 22.85 23.35
CA ALA A 223 -0.66 23.69 22.96
C ALA A 223 -1.12 25.10 22.59
N ALA A 224 -0.27 26.10 22.88
CA ALA A 224 -0.50 27.51 22.53
C ALA A 224 -0.26 27.83 21.05
N ALA A 225 -0.41 26.85 20.14
CA ALA A 225 -0.27 27.09 18.70
C ALA A 225 -1.40 28.00 18.21
N GLU A 226 -1.06 28.99 17.42
CA GLU A 226 -2.01 29.92 16.85
C GLU A 226 -2.73 29.36 15.62
N GLY A 227 -3.91 29.90 15.30
CA GLY A 227 -4.89 29.33 14.38
C GLY A 227 -4.36 28.78 13.04
N ALA A 228 -3.45 29.48 12.34
CA ALA A 228 -2.93 29.05 11.04
C ALA A 228 -2.08 27.77 11.11
N ASP A 229 -1.27 27.60 12.15
CA ASP A 229 -0.45 26.41 12.34
C ASP A 229 -1.30 25.20 12.69
N LEU A 230 -2.34 25.36 13.51
CA LEU A 230 -3.26 24.27 13.82
C LEU A 230 -4.02 23.78 12.57
N VAL A 231 -4.46 24.68 11.70
CA VAL A 231 -5.11 24.33 10.44
C VAL A 231 -4.14 23.53 9.53
N ARG A 232 -2.89 23.98 9.44
CA ARG A 232 -1.86 23.25 8.67
C ARG A 232 -1.57 21.87 9.23
N ILE A 233 -1.56 21.72 10.56
CA ILE A 233 -1.18 20.47 11.23
C ILE A 233 -2.32 19.47 11.26
N ALA A 234 -3.55 19.91 11.62
CA ALA A 234 -4.65 19.01 11.96
C ALA A 234 -5.98 19.32 11.23
N GLY A 235 -5.98 20.28 10.32
CA GLY A 235 -7.13 20.67 9.53
C GLY A 235 -8.05 21.69 10.22
N GLU A 236 -8.88 22.35 9.40
CA GLU A 236 -9.73 23.45 9.84
C GLU A 236 -10.75 23.03 10.90
N ARG A 237 -11.44 21.92 10.67
CA ARG A 237 -12.46 21.41 11.59
C ARG A 237 -11.90 21.18 12.99
N TRP A 238 -10.74 20.49 13.10
CA TRP A 238 -10.11 20.26 14.40
C TRP A 238 -9.61 21.56 15.05
N ALA A 239 -9.07 22.47 14.26
CA ALA A 239 -8.62 23.77 14.74
C ALA A 239 -9.77 24.62 15.33
N GLN A 240 -10.97 24.55 14.71
CA GLN A 240 -12.18 25.24 15.19
C GLN A 240 -12.78 24.58 16.44
N GLU A 241 -12.95 23.27 16.42
CA GLU A 241 -13.58 22.51 17.53
C GLU A 241 -12.69 22.47 18.77
N ARG A 242 -11.36 22.51 18.63
CA ARG A 242 -10.35 22.37 19.71
C ARG A 242 -10.74 21.31 20.75
N PRO A 243 -10.97 20.05 20.35
CA PRO A 243 -11.48 19.04 21.25
C PRO A 243 -10.50 18.76 22.40
N LEU A 244 -11.03 18.58 23.60
CA LEU A 244 -10.24 18.29 24.80
C LEU A 244 -9.55 16.91 24.74
N ARG A 245 -10.04 16.01 23.87
CA ARG A 245 -9.49 14.65 23.69
C ARG A 245 -8.86 14.50 22.32
N ALA A 246 -7.70 13.87 22.28
CA ALA A 246 -7.08 13.44 21.04
C ALA A 246 -8.00 12.48 20.27
N ARG A 247 -8.11 12.67 18.96
CA ARG A 247 -8.86 11.79 18.07
C ARG A 247 -8.14 11.60 16.73
N PRO A 248 -8.38 10.50 16.01
CA PRO A 248 -7.95 10.39 14.61
C PRO A 248 -8.59 11.48 13.76
N LEU A 249 -7.86 11.90 12.72
CA LEU A 249 -8.30 12.89 11.73
C LEU A 249 -8.65 12.25 10.38
N PHE A 250 -8.65 10.91 10.28
CA PHE A 250 -8.82 10.20 9.02
C PHE A 250 -10.14 10.53 8.31
N ALA A 251 -11.25 10.60 9.07
CA ALA A 251 -12.54 11.00 8.51
C ALA A 251 -12.53 12.43 7.96
N ASP A 252 -11.88 13.37 8.67
CA ASP A 252 -11.73 14.74 8.20
C ASP A 252 -10.85 14.82 6.95
N LEU A 253 -9.80 14.00 6.91
CA LEU A 253 -8.90 13.90 5.75
C LEU A 253 -9.63 13.38 4.52
N LEU A 254 -10.45 12.33 4.64
CA LEU A 254 -11.26 11.80 3.53
C LEU A 254 -12.17 12.88 2.92
N ARG A 255 -12.86 13.66 3.77
CA ARG A 255 -13.73 14.77 3.31
C ARG A 255 -12.92 15.87 2.61
N ALA A 256 -11.78 16.27 3.20
CA ALA A 256 -10.94 17.32 2.63
C ALA A 256 -10.34 16.91 1.28
N ILE A 257 -9.85 15.67 1.16
CA ILE A 257 -9.30 15.14 -0.09
C ILE A 257 -10.39 15.00 -1.16
N GLY A 258 -11.57 14.52 -0.77
CA GLY A 258 -12.69 14.38 -1.67
C GLY A 258 -13.23 15.72 -2.20
N ALA A 259 -12.89 16.83 -1.53
CA ALA A 259 -13.21 18.19 -1.99
C ALA A 259 -12.12 18.81 -2.89
N VAL A 260 -10.97 18.15 -3.10
CA VAL A 260 -9.90 18.66 -3.97
C VAL A 260 -10.37 18.60 -5.45
N PRO A 261 -10.44 19.73 -6.15
CA PRO A 261 -10.85 19.75 -7.56
C PRO A 261 -9.91 18.88 -8.42
N GLY A 262 -10.48 18.01 -9.24
CA GLY A 262 -9.74 17.09 -10.12
C GLY A 262 -9.55 15.69 -9.53
N ILE A 263 -9.59 15.50 -8.21
CA ILE A 263 -9.62 14.17 -7.62
C ILE A 263 -11.02 13.59 -7.71
N ARG A 264 -11.17 12.51 -8.47
CA ARG A 264 -12.47 11.85 -8.72
C ARG A 264 -12.63 10.57 -7.92
N ARG A 265 -11.52 9.93 -7.50
CA ARG A 265 -11.52 8.70 -6.71
C ARG A 265 -10.48 8.73 -5.59
N VAL A 266 -10.93 8.37 -4.42
CA VAL A 266 -10.09 8.22 -3.22
C VAL A 266 -10.24 6.79 -2.70
N ARG A 267 -9.13 6.11 -2.56
CA ARG A 267 -9.03 4.78 -1.94
C ARG A 267 -8.07 4.83 -0.77
N PHE A 268 -8.11 3.82 0.06
CA PHE A 268 -7.14 3.65 1.14
C PHE A 268 -6.89 2.19 1.45
N THR A 269 -5.74 1.90 2.06
CA THR A 269 -5.33 0.54 2.42
C THR A 269 -5.05 0.46 3.92
N SER A 270 -5.03 -0.79 4.45
CA SER A 270 -4.58 -1.09 5.81
C SER A 270 -5.35 -0.41 6.97
N PRO A 271 -6.68 -0.23 6.92
CA PRO A 271 -7.41 0.14 8.11
C PRO A 271 -7.42 -1.02 9.11
N HIS A 272 -7.44 -0.70 10.40
CA HIS A 272 -7.52 -1.71 11.46
C HIS A 272 -8.94 -1.75 12.04
N PRO A 273 -9.59 -2.92 12.17
CA PRO A 273 -10.97 -3.01 12.69
C PRO A 273 -11.18 -2.33 14.04
N LYS A 274 -10.20 -2.42 14.95
CA LYS A 274 -10.25 -1.75 16.27
C LYS A 274 -10.43 -0.23 16.14
N ASP A 275 -9.85 0.38 15.12
CA ASP A 275 -9.82 1.82 14.93
C ASP A 275 -10.84 2.32 13.88
N LEU A 276 -11.64 1.42 13.28
CA LEU A 276 -12.74 1.81 12.40
C LEU A 276 -13.86 2.44 13.23
N ARG A 277 -14.14 3.70 12.96
CA ARG A 277 -15.10 4.52 13.70
C ARG A 277 -16.32 4.87 12.87
N PRO A 278 -17.47 5.14 13.48
CA PRO A 278 -18.65 5.62 12.78
C PRO A 278 -18.39 6.87 11.93
N GLU A 279 -17.52 7.78 12.40
CA GLU A 279 -17.17 8.99 11.65
C GLU A 279 -16.42 8.69 10.35
N THR A 280 -15.62 7.61 10.31
CA THR A 280 -14.96 7.15 9.09
C THR A 280 -15.95 6.56 8.11
N ILE A 281 -16.88 5.73 8.60
CA ILE A 281 -17.98 5.16 7.78
C ILE A 281 -18.85 6.28 7.20
N ALA A 282 -19.22 7.28 8.03
CA ALA A 282 -19.97 8.44 7.58
C ALA A 282 -19.20 9.24 6.51
N ALA A 283 -17.90 9.49 6.71
CA ALA A 283 -17.07 10.18 5.72
C ALA A 283 -16.99 9.42 4.38
N MET A 284 -16.92 8.09 4.40
CA MET A 284 -16.99 7.27 3.18
C MET A 284 -18.33 7.41 2.47
N ALA A 285 -19.44 7.40 3.22
CA ALA A 285 -20.79 7.50 2.66
C ALA A 285 -21.12 8.90 2.10
N GLU A 286 -20.63 9.95 2.76
CA GLU A 286 -20.96 11.35 2.45
C GLU A 286 -20.05 11.98 1.39
N THR A 287 -18.87 11.39 1.13
CA THR A 287 -17.87 11.98 0.23
C THR A 287 -17.87 11.26 -1.12
N PRO A 288 -18.45 11.87 -2.19
CA PRO A 288 -18.65 11.19 -3.48
C PRO A 288 -17.38 10.68 -4.14
N ALA A 289 -16.23 11.31 -3.88
CA ALA A 289 -14.95 10.85 -4.41
C ALA A 289 -14.41 9.60 -3.71
N VAL A 290 -14.82 9.31 -2.47
CA VAL A 290 -14.39 8.10 -1.77
C VAL A 290 -15.08 6.88 -2.39
N CYS A 291 -14.28 5.91 -2.80
CA CYS A 291 -14.80 4.71 -3.45
C CYS A 291 -15.53 3.79 -2.45
N GLU A 292 -16.56 3.10 -2.94
CA GLU A 292 -17.35 2.11 -2.18
C GLU A 292 -16.56 0.80 -2.03
N GLN A 293 -15.36 0.91 -1.47
CA GLN A 293 -14.44 -0.22 -1.24
C GLN A 293 -13.83 -0.09 0.15
N LEU A 294 -14.01 -1.12 0.98
CA LEU A 294 -13.41 -1.21 2.31
C LEU A 294 -12.57 -2.48 2.40
N HIS A 295 -11.25 -2.33 2.55
CA HIS A 295 -10.39 -3.44 2.94
C HIS A 295 -10.32 -3.48 4.46
N LEU A 296 -10.86 -4.51 5.11
CA LEU A 296 -10.91 -4.62 6.57
C LEU A 296 -10.38 -5.99 7.02
N PRO A 297 -9.10 -6.08 7.44
CA PRO A 297 -8.46 -7.34 7.79
C PRO A 297 -9.08 -8.04 9.01
N LEU A 298 -9.72 -9.19 8.80
CA LEU A 298 -10.28 -10.05 9.85
C LEU A 298 -9.19 -10.77 10.64
N GLN A 299 -8.23 -11.33 9.94
CA GLN A 299 -7.12 -12.21 10.39
C GLN A 299 -7.58 -13.60 10.87
N SER A 300 -8.57 -13.71 11.75
CA SER A 300 -9.19 -14.95 12.23
C SER A 300 -10.64 -14.71 12.66
N GLY A 301 -11.49 -15.71 12.55
CA GLY A 301 -12.86 -15.68 13.06
C GLY A 301 -13.00 -16.18 14.50
N SER A 302 -11.92 -16.68 15.12
CA SER A 302 -11.90 -17.12 16.50
C SER A 302 -11.44 -16.01 17.45
N ASP A 303 -12.24 -15.69 18.45
CA ASP A 303 -11.90 -14.69 19.46
C ASP A 303 -10.65 -15.10 20.27
N ARG A 304 -10.47 -16.40 20.51
CA ARG A 304 -9.27 -16.94 21.18
C ARG A 304 -8.01 -16.65 20.35
N VAL A 305 -8.07 -16.90 19.04
CA VAL A 305 -6.94 -16.62 18.14
C VAL A 305 -6.74 -15.12 17.98
N LEU A 306 -7.80 -14.31 17.82
CA LEU A 306 -7.72 -12.85 17.77
C LEU A 306 -7.07 -12.26 19.03
N GLN A 307 -7.39 -12.80 20.20
CA GLN A 307 -6.75 -12.43 21.47
C GLN A 307 -5.26 -12.80 21.48
N ALA A 308 -4.90 -14.02 21.04
CA ALA A 308 -3.51 -14.45 20.92
C ALA A 308 -2.73 -13.61 19.90
N MET A 309 -3.37 -13.21 18.82
CA MET A 309 -2.86 -12.25 17.81
C MET A 309 -2.79 -10.81 18.33
N ARG A 310 -3.36 -10.48 19.49
CA ARG A 310 -3.50 -9.13 20.06
C ARG A 310 -4.21 -8.14 19.13
N ARG A 311 -5.32 -8.57 18.54
CA ARG A 311 -6.06 -7.73 17.58
C ARG A 311 -6.97 -6.68 18.24
N GLY A 312 -7.42 -6.89 19.50
CA GLY A 312 -8.19 -5.92 20.27
C GLY A 312 -9.65 -5.74 19.81
N TYR A 313 -10.20 -6.74 19.11
CA TYR A 313 -11.62 -6.86 18.74
C TYR A 313 -12.03 -8.33 18.73
N THR A 314 -13.35 -8.59 18.75
CA THR A 314 -13.98 -9.91 18.61
C THR A 314 -14.57 -10.08 17.22
N ALA A 315 -14.87 -11.33 16.84
CA ALA A 315 -15.57 -11.65 15.59
C ALA A 315 -16.96 -10.99 15.54
N GLU A 316 -17.69 -10.97 16.64
CA GLU A 316 -18.99 -10.28 16.73
C GLU A 316 -18.84 -8.78 16.45
N ARG A 317 -17.89 -8.11 17.11
CA ARG A 317 -17.62 -6.69 16.88
C ARG A 317 -17.22 -6.40 15.44
N TYR A 318 -16.42 -7.29 14.83
CA TYR A 318 -16.02 -7.18 13.43
C TYR A 318 -17.24 -7.25 12.49
N LEU A 319 -18.13 -8.25 12.68
CA LEU A 319 -19.34 -8.40 11.88
C LEU A 319 -20.30 -7.22 12.07
N SER A 320 -20.43 -6.69 13.29
CA SER A 320 -21.21 -5.47 13.56
C SER A 320 -20.67 -4.27 12.77
N LEU A 321 -19.35 -4.06 12.75
CA LEU A 321 -18.73 -2.98 11.95
C LEU A 321 -19.00 -3.12 10.45
N LEU A 322 -18.98 -4.36 9.93
CA LEU A 322 -19.33 -4.62 8.53
C LEU A 322 -20.81 -4.33 8.24
N ALA A 323 -21.69 -4.70 9.15
CA ALA A 323 -23.12 -4.43 9.02
C ALA A 323 -23.39 -2.91 9.01
N ASP A 324 -22.78 -2.17 9.93
CA ASP A 324 -22.88 -0.70 10.01
C ASP A 324 -22.35 -0.05 8.72
N ALA A 325 -21.19 -0.51 8.22
CA ALA A 325 -20.61 0.02 6.99
C ALA A 325 -21.49 -0.26 5.75
N ARG A 326 -22.05 -1.47 5.63
CA ARG A 326 -22.97 -1.83 4.53
C ARG A 326 -24.32 -1.12 4.61
N ALA A 327 -24.79 -0.81 5.81
CA ALA A 327 -26.01 -0.03 5.99
C ALA A 327 -25.83 1.44 5.59
N ALA A 328 -24.64 2.01 5.84
CA ALA A 328 -24.34 3.41 5.53
C ALA A 328 -23.86 3.64 4.09
N ILE A 329 -23.15 2.69 3.50
CA ILE A 329 -22.50 2.83 2.19
C ILE A 329 -23.19 1.88 1.21
N ALA A 330 -23.96 2.45 0.29
CA ALA A 330 -24.62 1.68 -0.76
C ALA A 330 -23.57 0.97 -1.65
N ASP A 331 -23.83 -0.29 -2.00
CA ASP A 331 -23.00 -1.09 -2.90
C ASP A 331 -21.52 -1.26 -2.43
N LEU A 332 -21.31 -1.30 -1.12
CA LEU A 332 -19.99 -1.46 -0.53
C LEU A 332 -19.37 -2.82 -0.86
N ALA A 333 -18.23 -2.82 -1.52
CA ALA A 333 -17.38 -3.99 -1.65
C ALA A 333 -16.44 -4.10 -0.46
N VAL A 334 -16.33 -5.31 0.09
CA VAL A 334 -15.49 -5.59 1.26
C VAL A 334 -14.43 -6.63 0.91
N THR A 335 -13.18 -6.29 1.20
CA THR A 335 -12.05 -7.21 1.10
C THR A 335 -11.39 -7.40 2.46
N THR A 336 -10.67 -8.50 2.65
CA THR A 336 -10.06 -8.84 3.94
C THR A 336 -8.73 -9.57 3.80
N ASP A 337 -8.01 -9.68 4.92
CA ASP A 337 -6.88 -10.59 5.09
C ASP A 337 -7.24 -11.65 6.14
N ILE A 338 -6.86 -12.91 5.89
CA ILE A 338 -7.02 -14.03 6.83
C ILE A 338 -5.73 -14.82 6.90
N ILE A 339 -5.28 -15.13 8.12
CA ILE A 339 -4.09 -15.94 8.39
C ILE A 339 -4.55 -17.30 8.90
N VAL A 340 -4.14 -18.37 8.22
CA VAL A 340 -4.39 -19.78 8.59
C VAL A 340 -3.18 -20.37 9.27
N GLY A 341 -3.39 -21.19 10.29
CA GLY A 341 -2.31 -21.88 11.00
C GLY A 341 -1.54 -20.99 11.97
N PHE A 342 -2.17 -19.95 12.52
CA PHE A 342 -1.56 -19.18 13.61
C PHE A 342 -1.22 -20.11 14.79
N PRO A 343 -0.08 -19.91 15.50
CA PRO A 343 0.32 -20.79 16.60
C PRO A 343 -0.79 -21.04 17.61
N GLY A 344 -1.11 -22.31 17.83
CA GLY A 344 -2.16 -22.76 18.72
C GLY A 344 -3.56 -22.74 18.14
N GLU A 345 -3.77 -22.42 16.85
CA GLU A 345 -5.08 -22.52 16.19
C GLU A 345 -5.56 -23.98 16.16
N THR A 346 -6.70 -24.25 16.79
CA THR A 346 -7.36 -25.56 16.76
C THR A 346 -8.26 -25.70 15.54
N GLU A 347 -8.81 -26.91 15.32
CA GLU A 347 -9.79 -27.11 14.26
C GLU A 347 -11.09 -26.32 14.52
N GLU A 348 -11.51 -26.26 15.78
CA GLU A 348 -12.68 -25.47 16.17
C GLU A 348 -12.48 -23.96 15.89
N ASP A 349 -11.29 -23.41 16.16
CA ASP A 349 -10.97 -22.02 15.84
C ASP A 349 -11.03 -21.76 14.33
N PHE A 350 -10.54 -22.71 13.55
CA PHE A 350 -10.58 -22.60 12.10
C PHE A 350 -12.00 -22.71 11.56
N GLU A 351 -12.85 -23.59 12.10
CA GLU A 351 -14.28 -23.66 11.75
C GLU A 351 -14.98 -22.32 12.03
N ARG A 352 -14.69 -21.67 13.15
CA ARG A 352 -15.17 -20.31 13.42
C ARG A 352 -14.71 -19.30 12.39
N THR A 353 -13.49 -19.44 11.89
CA THR A 353 -12.97 -18.57 10.81
C THR A 353 -13.74 -18.78 9.51
N LEU A 354 -14.08 -20.01 9.13
CA LEU A 354 -14.94 -20.33 7.97
C LEU A 354 -16.33 -19.74 8.13
N GLU A 355 -16.94 -19.89 9.32
CA GLU A 355 -18.25 -19.34 9.65
C GLU A 355 -18.29 -17.81 9.48
N VAL A 356 -17.35 -17.10 10.11
CA VAL A 356 -17.26 -15.64 10.02
C VAL A 356 -16.98 -15.20 8.58
N ALA A 357 -16.11 -15.88 7.84
CA ALA A 357 -15.82 -15.58 6.45
C ALA A 357 -17.07 -15.74 5.56
N SER A 358 -17.87 -16.78 5.81
CA SER A 358 -19.14 -17.01 5.11
C SER A 358 -20.18 -15.92 5.41
N LEU A 359 -20.36 -15.56 6.69
CA LEU A 359 -21.27 -14.50 7.13
C LEU A 359 -20.85 -13.11 6.59
N ALA A 360 -19.56 -12.83 6.61
CA ALA A 360 -19.01 -11.57 6.12
C ALA A 360 -19.21 -11.38 4.61
N SER A 361 -19.35 -12.46 3.82
CA SER A 361 -19.62 -12.40 2.40
C SER A 361 -18.71 -11.42 1.64
N TYR A 362 -17.42 -11.74 1.63
CA TYR A 362 -16.38 -10.89 1.04
C TYR A 362 -16.42 -10.84 -0.49
N ASP A 363 -16.07 -9.71 -1.05
CA ASP A 363 -15.84 -9.54 -2.50
C ASP A 363 -14.50 -10.14 -2.93
N SER A 364 -13.52 -10.20 -2.03
CA SER A 364 -12.23 -10.88 -2.17
C SER A 364 -11.54 -11.02 -0.83
N ALA A 365 -10.62 -11.96 -0.69
CA ALA A 365 -9.73 -12.05 0.47
C ALA A 365 -8.31 -12.41 0.05
N TYR A 366 -7.34 -11.83 0.75
CA TYR A 366 -5.97 -12.33 0.73
C TYR A 366 -5.82 -13.33 1.87
N THR A 367 -5.60 -14.59 1.51
CA THR A 367 -5.41 -15.68 2.46
C THR A 367 -3.93 -15.98 2.59
N PHE A 368 -3.46 -16.09 3.82
CA PHE A 368 -2.05 -16.32 4.13
C PHE A 368 -1.92 -17.55 5.05
N ILE A 369 -0.89 -18.33 4.81
CA ILE A 369 -0.39 -19.29 5.79
C ILE A 369 0.49 -18.52 6.79
N PHE A 370 0.32 -18.79 8.08
CA PHE A 370 1.19 -18.19 9.09
C PHE A 370 2.65 -18.49 8.76
N SER A 371 3.47 -17.46 8.76
CA SER A 371 4.91 -17.53 8.57
C SER A 371 5.61 -16.78 9.70
N PRO A 372 6.44 -17.45 10.50
CA PRO A 372 7.10 -16.81 11.63
C PRO A 372 8.05 -15.70 11.16
N ARG A 373 8.00 -14.55 11.84
CA ARG A 373 8.90 -13.42 11.58
C ARG A 373 9.82 -13.26 12.78
N PRO A 374 11.14 -13.45 12.64
CA PRO A 374 12.09 -13.23 13.73
C PRO A 374 11.85 -11.87 14.39
N GLY A 375 11.91 -11.85 15.72
CA GLY A 375 11.62 -10.65 16.51
C GLY A 375 10.14 -10.45 16.88
N THR A 376 9.20 -11.21 16.32
CA THR A 376 7.79 -11.15 16.71
C THR A 376 7.46 -12.16 17.81
N ARG A 377 6.43 -11.85 18.62
CA ARG A 377 5.97 -12.77 19.67
C ARG A 377 5.48 -14.11 19.11
N ALA A 378 4.75 -14.08 17.99
CA ALA A 378 4.23 -15.31 17.38
C ALA A 378 5.35 -16.23 16.86
N ALA A 379 6.49 -15.68 16.45
CA ALA A 379 7.65 -16.49 16.06
C ALA A 379 8.30 -17.26 17.23
N GLN A 380 8.07 -16.83 18.46
CA GLN A 380 8.59 -17.48 19.66
C GLN A 380 7.66 -18.62 20.16
N MET A 381 6.46 -18.75 19.61
CA MET A 381 5.46 -19.74 20.01
C MET A 381 5.67 -21.09 19.30
N THR A 382 6.91 -21.55 19.18
CA THR A 382 7.31 -22.71 18.35
C THR A 382 6.60 -24.00 18.73
N GLU A 383 6.38 -24.24 20.03
CA GLU A 383 5.68 -25.43 20.53
C GLU A 383 4.19 -25.49 20.15
N LEU A 384 3.64 -24.37 19.69
CA LEU A 384 2.25 -24.24 19.29
C LEU A 384 2.07 -24.21 17.75
N TYR A 385 3.12 -24.41 16.98
CA TYR A 385 3.01 -24.38 15.52
C TYR A 385 2.12 -25.52 15.02
N VAL A 386 1.16 -25.14 14.17
CA VAL A 386 0.24 -26.10 13.56
C VAL A 386 0.98 -26.89 12.47
N PRO A 387 0.83 -28.24 12.42
CA PRO A 387 1.50 -29.05 11.40
C PRO A 387 1.19 -28.57 9.97
N PRO A 388 2.20 -28.49 9.07
CA PRO A 388 2.03 -27.95 7.71
C PRO A 388 0.91 -28.62 6.90
N GLN A 389 0.71 -29.93 7.06
CA GLN A 389 -0.34 -30.67 6.36
C GLN A 389 -1.75 -30.22 6.79
N VAL A 390 -1.93 -29.95 8.10
CA VAL A 390 -3.19 -29.43 8.64
C VAL A 390 -3.45 -28.02 8.09
N VAL A 391 -2.41 -27.18 8.11
CA VAL A 391 -2.51 -25.80 7.59
C VAL A 391 -2.87 -25.80 6.10
N ALA A 392 -2.24 -26.66 5.30
CA ALA A 392 -2.55 -26.78 3.87
C ALA A 392 -4.01 -27.19 3.63
N GLY A 393 -4.51 -28.16 4.37
CA GLY A 393 -5.93 -28.59 4.28
C GLY A 393 -6.90 -27.48 4.67
N ARG A 394 -6.59 -26.72 5.74
CA ARG A 394 -7.38 -25.56 6.16
C ARG A 394 -7.37 -24.46 5.10
N PHE A 395 -6.22 -24.19 4.53
CA PHE A 395 -6.04 -23.16 3.50
C PHE A 395 -6.93 -23.43 2.28
N GLU A 396 -6.94 -24.67 1.77
CA GLU A 396 -7.80 -25.05 0.63
C GLU A 396 -9.29 -24.92 0.97
N ARG A 397 -9.71 -25.30 2.19
CA ARG A 397 -11.11 -25.14 2.63
C ARG A 397 -11.51 -23.67 2.70
N LEU A 398 -10.67 -22.81 3.25
CA LEU A 398 -10.92 -21.35 3.30
C LEU A 398 -11.03 -20.75 1.90
N LYS A 399 -10.14 -21.15 0.99
CA LYS A 399 -10.15 -20.71 -0.40
C LYS A 399 -11.50 -21.00 -1.07
N VAL A 400 -12.08 -22.19 -0.88
CA VAL A 400 -13.39 -22.53 -1.42
C VAL A 400 -14.48 -21.58 -0.91
N VAL A 401 -14.48 -21.25 0.39
CA VAL A 401 -15.47 -20.32 0.97
C VAL A 401 -15.32 -18.92 0.38
N ILE A 402 -14.10 -18.42 0.26
CA ILE A 402 -13.81 -17.07 -0.27
C ILE A 402 -14.16 -17.00 -1.77
N GLU A 403 -13.76 -17.98 -2.58
CA GLU A 403 -14.04 -17.98 -4.03
C GLU A 403 -15.56 -18.07 -4.31
N ARG A 404 -16.30 -18.86 -3.52
CA ARG A 404 -17.76 -18.92 -3.61
C ARG A 404 -18.38 -17.55 -3.32
N SER A 405 -17.93 -16.88 -2.26
CA SER A 405 -18.43 -15.55 -1.90
C SER A 405 -18.10 -14.52 -2.98
N ALA A 406 -16.84 -14.47 -3.43
CA ALA A 406 -16.38 -13.55 -4.47
C ALA A 406 -17.15 -13.75 -5.79
N LEU A 407 -17.38 -15.02 -6.18
CA LEU A 407 -18.19 -15.33 -7.36
C LEU A 407 -19.64 -14.85 -7.21
N ALA A 408 -20.28 -15.12 -6.08
CA ALA A 408 -21.66 -14.69 -5.82
C ALA A 408 -21.79 -13.15 -5.89
N ARG A 409 -20.84 -12.42 -5.30
CA ARG A 409 -20.77 -10.96 -5.35
C ARG A 409 -20.52 -10.45 -6.77
N ASN A 410 -19.71 -11.13 -7.56
CA ASN A 410 -19.47 -10.74 -8.95
C ASN A 410 -20.64 -11.11 -9.87
N LEU A 411 -21.31 -12.25 -9.67
CA LEU A 411 -22.51 -12.63 -10.43
C LEU A 411 -23.65 -11.62 -10.23
N SER A 412 -23.79 -11.03 -9.03
CA SER A 412 -24.79 -9.98 -8.80
C SER A 412 -24.53 -8.68 -9.58
N ARG A 413 -23.39 -8.55 -10.24
CA ARG A 413 -23.04 -7.38 -11.09
C ARG A 413 -23.50 -7.57 -12.56
N ILE A 414 -23.85 -8.79 -12.98
CA ILE A 414 -24.27 -9.06 -14.37
C ILE A 414 -25.49 -8.20 -14.71
N GLY A 415 -25.42 -7.49 -15.85
CA GLY A 415 -26.44 -6.56 -16.32
C GLY A 415 -26.29 -5.13 -15.80
N LEU A 416 -25.48 -4.89 -14.76
CA LEU A 416 -25.20 -3.54 -14.26
C LEU A 416 -24.22 -2.82 -15.17
N ILE A 417 -24.27 -1.49 -15.17
CA ILE A 417 -23.29 -0.63 -15.82
C ILE A 417 -22.31 -0.13 -14.77
N GLU A 418 -21.06 -0.55 -14.91
CA GLU A 418 -19.96 -0.20 -14.01
C GLU A 418 -19.15 0.96 -14.56
N GLN A 419 -18.92 1.99 -13.76
CA GLN A 419 -17.93 3.01 -14.10
C GLN A 419 -16.53 2.47 -13.76
N ALA A 420 -15.67 2.34 -14.75
CA ALA A 420 -14.28 1.91 -14.57
C ALA A 420 -13.28 3.00 -14.98
N ILE A 421 -12.07 2.97 -14.41
CA ILE A 421 -10.90 3.67 -14.94
C ILE A 421 -10.09 2.66 -15.73
N VAL A 422 -9.71 3.01 -16.96
CA VAL A 422 -8.83 2.21 -17.80
C VAL A 422 -7.44 2.13 -17.16
N GLU A 423 -6.92 0.92 -16.96
CA GLU A 423 -5.57 0.65 -16.47
C GLU A 423 -4.59 0.35 -17.62
N GLY A 424 -5.11 -0.05 -18.78
CA GLY A 424 -4.35 -0.41 -19.97
C GLY A 424 -4.71 -1.79 -20.51
N PRO A 425 -3.89 -2.35 -21.43
CA PRO A 425 -4.12 -3.68 -21.99
C PRO A 425 -4.13 -4.78 -20.94
N SER A 426 -4.95 -5.80 -21.15
CA SER A 426 -4.95 -7.00 -20.32
C SER A 426 -3.62 -7.76 -20.47
N LYS A 427 -3.12 -8.30 -19.35
CA LYS A 427 -1.88 -9.09 -19.34
C LYS A 427 -1.95 -10.38 -20.16
N LYS A 428 -3.17 -10.90 -20.39
CA LYS A 428 -3.39 -12.16 -21.13
C LYS A 428 -3.72 -11.93 -22.59
N ASP A 429 -4.34 -10.81 -22.92
CA ASP A 429 -4.80 -10.47 -24.24
C ASP A 429 -4.64 -8.97 -24.47
N PRO A 430 -3.66 -8.53 -25.26
CA PRO A 430 -3.40 -7.12 -25.52
C PRO A 430 -4.53 -6.39 -26.28
N GLU A 431 -5.42 -7.11 -26.96
CA GLU A 431 -6.57 -6.54 -27.68
C GLU A 431 -7.73 -6.19 -26.73
N VAL A 432 -7.66 -6.68 -25.48
CA VAL A 432 -8.66 -6.44 -24.44
C VAL A 432 -8.10 -5.44 -23.44
N LEU A 433 -8.89 -4.43 -23.10
CA LEU A 433 -8.54 -3.48 -22.04
C LEU A 433 -8.96 -3.99 -20.67
N SER A 434 -8.20 -3.59 -19.68
CA SER A 434 -8.48 -3.76 -18.27
C SER A 434 -8.84 -2.43 -17.65
N GLY A 435 -9.85 -2.43 -16.79
CA GLY A 435 -10.22 -1.26 -16.00
C GLY A 435 -10.58 -1.66 -14.57
N ARG A 436 -10.66 -0.66 -13.70
CA ARG A 436 -11.01 -0.85 -12.29
C ARG A 436 -12.26 -0.07 -11.91
N THR A 437 -13.26 -0.79 -11.37
CA THR A 437 -14.51 -0.17 -10.90
C THR A 437 -14.30 0.59 -9.59
N ARG A 438 -15.30 1.37 -9.15
CA ARG A 438 -15.29 2.04 -7.85
C ARG A 438 -15.14 1.05 -6.69
N GLN A 439 -15.76 -0.12 -6.79
CA GLN A 439 -15.65 -1.23 -5.84
C GLN A 439 -14.30 -1.99 -5.89
N GLY A 440 -13.36 -1.50 -6.72
CA GLY A 440 -12.05 -2.13 -6.87
C GLY A 440 -12.05 -3.41 -7.69
N LYS A 441 -13.16 -3.75 -8.36
CA LYS A 441 -13.25 -4.95 -9.21
C LYS A 441 -12.55 -4.73 -10.54
N LEU A 442 -11.77 -5.73 -10.96
CA LEU A 442 -11.16 -5.77 -12.28
C LEU A 442 -12.24 -6.06 -13.33
N VAL A 443 -12.33 -5.26 -14.37
CA VAL A 443 -13.25 -5.48 -15.49
C VAL A 443 -12.48 -5.46 -16.81
N HIS A 444 -12.78 -6.44 -17.67
CA HIS A 444 -12.21 -6.57 -19.01
C HIS A 444 -13.25 -6.22 -20.06
N PHE A 445 -12.87 -5.50 -21.10
CA PHE A 445 -13.75 -5.10 -22.19
C PHE A 445 -12.94 -4.82 -23.48
N ALA A 446 -13.57 -5.02 -24.64
CA ALA A 446 -12.96 -4.66 -25.91
C ALA A 446 -13.00 -3.14 -26.10
N PRO A 447 -11.93 -2.50 -26.58
CA PRO A 447 -11.97 -1.11 -27.00
C PRO A 447 -12.88 -0.95 -28.23
N PRO A 448 -13.44 0.26 -28.47
CA PRO A 448 -14.14 0.54 -29.72
C PRO A 448 -13.20 0.45 -30.91
N GLU A 449 -13.71 0.07 -32.08
CA GLU A 449 -12.91 0.07 -33.31
C GLU A 449 -12.36 1.48 -33.61
N GLY A 450 -11.04 1.58 -33.74
CA GLY A 450 -10.34 2.83 -34.07
C GLY A 450 -10.18 3.84 -32.93
N GLU A 451 -10.58 3.52 -31.71
CA GLU A 451 -10.36 4.37 -30.53
C GLU A 451 -9.25 3.79 -29.63
N ASP A 452 -8.29 4.63 -29.27
CA ASP A 452 -7.28 4.32 -28.27
C ASP A 452 -7.70 4.95 -26.92
N LEU A 453 -8.14 4.10 -25.97
CA LEU A 453 -8.52 4.51 -24.63
C LEU A 453 -7.29 4.50 -23.72
N ALA A 454 -6.69 5.65 -23.52
CA ALA A 454 -5.51 5.80 -22.66
C ALA A 454 -5.80 5.42 -21.19
N PRO A 455 -4.81 4.93 -20.45
CA PRO A 455 -4.91 4.75 -19.00
C PRO A 455 -5.36 6.05 -18.31
N GLY A 456 -6.29 5.92 -17.34
CA GLY A 456 -6.92 7.07 -16.67
C GLY A 456 -8.24 7.53 -17.29
N THR A 457 -8.60 7.03 -18.46
CA THR A 457 -9.92 7.31 -19.06
C THR A 457 -11.03 6.65 -18.26
N PHE A 458 -12.11 7.39 -17.99
CA PHE A 458 -13.30 6.83 -17.37
C PHE A 458 -14.21 6.23 -18.44
N VAL A 459 -14.67 5.02 -18.20
CA VAL A 459 -15.53 4.27 -19.10
C VAL A 459 -16.71 3.69 -18.34
N SER A 460 -17.83 3.48 -19.04
CA SER A 460 -18.98 2.73 -18.56
C SER A 460 -19.02 1.39 -19.26
N VAL A 461 -18.98 0.30 -18.49
CA VAL A 461 -18.98 -1.07 -19.00
C VAL A 461 -20.20 -1.79 -18.49
N ARG A 462 -21.03 -2.35 -19.39
CA ARG A 462 -22.12 -3.26 -19.01
C ARG A 462 -21.53 -4.64 -18.75
N VAL A 463 -21.68 -5.11 -17.51
CA VAL A 463 -21.17 -6.42 -17.11
C VAL A 463 -22.00 -7.53 -17.75
N GLU A 464 -21.38 -8.44 -18.48
CA GLU A 464 -22.00 -9.58 -19.15
C GLU A 464 -21.55 -10.91 -18.56
N HIS A 465 -20.31 -10.97 -18.06
CA HIS A 465 -19.71 -12.17 -17.47
C HIS A 465 -19.03 -11.85 -16.15
N ALA A 466 -19.02 -12.83 -15.25
CA ALA A 466 -18.41 -12.72 -13.94
C ALA A 466 -17.63 -14.01 -13.59
N ALA A 467 -16.43 -13.82 -13.05
CA ALA A 467 -15.58 -14.86 -12.47
C ALA A 467 -15.21 -14.45 -11.03
N PRO A 468 -14.64 -15.32 -10.20
CA PRO A 468 -14.29 -14.95 -8.83
C PRO A 468 -13.38 -13.72 -8.72
N HIS A 469 -12.51 -13.50 -9.71
CA HIS A 469 -11.47 -12.45 -9.63
C HIS A 469 -11.62 -11.32 -10.64
N HIS A 470 -12.58 -11.39 -11.57
CA HIS A 470 -12.80 -10.35 -12.58
C HIS A 470 -14.23 -10.38 -13.12
N LEU A 471 -14.58 -9.27 -13.74
CA LEU A 471 -15.77 -9.09 -14.56
C LEU A 471 -15.33 -8.96 -16.02
N ALA A 472 -16.24 -9.23 -16.96
CA ALA A 472 -16.07 -8.89 -18.36
C ALA A 472 -17.39 -8.36 -18.92
N GLY A 473 -17.33 -7.48 -19.93
CA GLY A 473 -18.52 -6.90 -20.48
C GLY A 473 -18.26 -6.03 -21.72
N ALA A 474 -19.31 -5.36 -22.16
CA ALA A 474 -19.28 -4.48 -23.32
C ALA A 474 -19.17 -3.01 -22.90
N LEU A 475 -18.36 -2.26 -23.61
CA LEU A 475 -18.26 -0.82 -23.46
C LEU A 475 -19.59 -0.16 -23.86
N VAL A 476 -20.14 0.70 -23.01
CA VAL A 476 -21.37 1.47 -23.26
C VAL A 476 -21.03 2.91 -23.66
N SER A 477 -20.09 3.53 -22.96
CA SER A 477 -19.59 4.88 -23.24
C SER A 477 -18.22 5.10 -22.62
N GLY A 478 -17.41 5.95 -23.26
CA GLY A 478 -16.17 6.50 -22.70
C GLY A 478 -16.33 8.00 -22.52
N GLU A 479 -15.91 8.53 -21.35
CA GLU A 479 -15.69 9.97 -21.20
C GLU A 479 -14.33 10.27 -21.84
N GLN A 480 -14.29 11.18 -22.84
CA GLN A 480 -13.02 11.66 -23.34
C GLN A 480 -12.27 12.36 -22.19
N GLY A 481 -11.29 11.67 -21.64
CA GLY A 481 -10.42 12.26 -20.64
C GLY A 481 -9.64 13.42 -21.28
N SER A 482 -9.54 14.54 -20.61
CA SER A 482 -8.62 15.64 -20.96
C SER A 482 -7.16 15.23 -20.69
N GLY A 483 -6.77 14.05 -21.16
CA GLY A 483 -5.42 13.52 -21.10
C GLY A 483 -4.54 14.23 -22.13
N ARG A 484 -3.71 15.16 -21.69
CA ARG A 484 -2.59 15.65 -22.51
C ARG A 484 -1.77 14.44 -22.97
N ARG A 485 -1.57 14.31 -24.27
CA ARG A 485 -0.67 13.30 -24.85
C ARG A 485 0.71 13.44 -24.22
N VAL A 486 1.22 12.36 -23.64
CA VAL A 486 2.62 12.24 -23.24
C VAL A 486 3.46 12.29 -24.52
N GLY A 487 4.02 13.46 -24.83
CA GLY A 487 4.81 13.65 -26.06
C GLY A 487 5.25 15.07 -26.35
N GLU A 488 4.66 16.09 -25.74
CA GLU A 488 5.12 17.47 -25.96
C GLU A 488 6.21 17.85 -24.94
N ARG A 489 7.43 17.96 -25.44
CA ARG A 489 8.56 18.57 -24.75
C ARG A 489 8.20 20.01 -24.40
N ILE A 490 8.20 20.36 -23.12
CA ILE A 490 8.11 21.75 -22.67
C ILE A 490 9.42 22.44 -23.08
N PRO A 491 9.40 23.55 -23.85
CA PRO A 491 10.60 24.30 -24.11
C PRO A 491 11.10 24.91 -22.80
N VAL A 492 12.36 24.64 -22.47
CA VAL A 492 13.07 25.29 -21.38
C VAL A 492 13.32 26.73 -21.82
N VAL A 493 12.62 27.67 -21.22
CA VAL A 493 12.97 29.10 -21.34
C VAL A 493 14.10 29.34 -20.36
N ALA A 494 15.30 29.58 -20.90
CA ALA A 494 16.44 30.08 -20.15
C ALA A 494 16.16 31.53 -19.76
N GLY A 495 16.30 31.85 -18.47
CA GLY A 495 16.30 33.18 -17.88
C GLY A 495 17.00 33.12 -16.54
#